data_a0146688797a080bb17bc7075588d320
#
_entry.id   a0146688797a080bb17bc7075588d320
#
_cell.length_a   1.000
_cell.length_b   1.000
_cell.length_c   1.000
_cell.angle_alpha   90.00
_cell.angle_beta   90.00
_cell.angle_gamma   90.00
#
_symmetry.space_group_name_H-M   'P 1'
#
loop_
_entity.id
_entity.type
_entity.pdbx_description
1 polymer ?
#
loop_
_entity_poly.entity_id
_entity_poly.type
_entity_poly.pdbx_seq_one_letter_code
_entity_poly.pdbx_strand_id
1 'polypeptide(L)'
;VATNKDFIVKNGLSVGEDISVSGSVTSNLQFDDNVQLQLGTDSDLLVYHDGSHARLRELTGEFRIQTTSGGVNAFVAKQNAEVELFHAGGIKLATTATGVDITGNAVLTGELRGPASFVIDPHGIGNNTGEVVIKGDLTVEGTTTTVNSTTLDIVDKNITLNHGSGDTSASADGAGLTIQDAVSSGNDATILWTTSNDRFNFSHPV
;
A
#
# COMPACT_ATOMS: atom_id res chain seq x y z
N VAL A 1 1.80 25.20 60.15
CA VAL A 1 1.16 25.37 58.84
C VAL A 1 2.24 25.90 57.88
N ALA A 2 2.72 25.08 56.97
CA ALA A 2 3.63 25.52 55.91
C ALA A 2 2.87 26.49 55.00
N THR A 3 3.23 27.79 55.08
CA THR A 3 2.71 28.76 54.12
C THR A 3 3.42 28.51 52.79
N ASN A 4 2.67 28.02 51.83
CA ASN A 4 3.10 27.94 50.43
C ASN A 4 3.46 29.39 50.01
N LYS A 5 4.72 29.66 49.76
CA LYS A 5 5.16 30.94 49.22
C LYS A 5 5.42 30.73 47.73
N ASP A 6 4.56 31.28 46.92
CA ASP A 6 4.78 31.31 45.48
C ASP A 6 6.01 32.17 45.13
N PHE A 7 6.92 31.66 44.35
CA PHE A 7 7.99 32.43 43.74
C PHE A 7 7.49 33.03 42.42
N ILE A 8 7.27 34.33 42.40
CA ILE A 8 6.70 35.02 41.23
C ILE A 8 7.80 35.83 40.55
N VAL A 9 8.12 35.51 39.31
CA VAL A 9 9.03 36.31 38.46
C VAL A 9 8.20 37.09 37.45
N LYS A 10 8.25 38.44 37.52
CA LYS A 10 7.43 39.30 36.67
C LYS A 10 8.03 39.61 35.30
N ASN A 11 9.37 39.52 35.15
CA ASN A 11 10.07 39.98 33.94
C ASN A 11 10.99 38.93 33.32
N GLY A 12 10.69 37.65 33.49
CA GLY A 12 11.49 36.54 33.01
C GLY A 12 12.54 36.05 33.99
N LEU A 13 12.86 34.80 33.95
CA LEU A 13 13.90 34.13 34.72
C LEU A 13 15.00 33.68 33.76
N SER A 14 16.21 34.17 33.94
CA SER A 14 17.41 33.66 33.29
C SER A 14 18.22 32.87 34.31
N VAL A 15 18.46 31.59 34.03
CA VAL A 15 19.25 30.70 34.87
C VAL A 15 20.51 30.33 34.11
N GLY A 16 21.67 30.60 34.66
CA GLY A 16 22.97 30.33 34.01
C GLY A 16 23.40 28.86 34.05
N GLU A 17 22.72 28.06 34.84
CA GLU A 17 22.94 26.61 34.99
C GLU A 17 21.59 25.86 34.93
N ASP A 18 21.46 24.75 35.63
CA ASP A 18 20.28 23.92 35.60
C ASP A 18 19.08 24.47 36.36
N ILE A 19 17.86 24.31 35.85
CA ILE A 19 16.63 24.43 36.61
C ILE A 19 16.24 23.04 37.09
N SER A 20 16.36 22.75 38.39
CA SER A 20 15.97 21.50 39.02
C SER A 20 14.63 21.64 39.74
N VAL A 21 13.66 20.82 39.39
CA VAL A 21 12.38 20.72 40.08
C VAL A 21 12.38 19.42 40.87
N SER A 22 12.53 19.47 42.19
CA SER A 22 12.60 18.30 43.09
C SER A 22 11.22 17.70 43.39
N GLY A 23 10.15 18.24 42.87
CA GLY A 23 8.76 17.76 43.00
C GLY A 23 8.12 17.57 41.65
N SER A 24 6.80 17.43 41.63
CA SER A 24 6.03 17.39 40.41
C SER A 24 5.63 18.78 39.94
N VAL A 25 5.65 19.03 38.63
CA VAL A 25 4.92 20.16 38.05
C VAL A 25 3.44 19.77 38.08
N THR A 26 2.67 20.36 38.97
CA THR A 26 1.24 20.02 39.22
C THR A 26 0.28 20.84 38.36
N SER A 27 0.81 21.79 37.58
CA SER A 27 0.06 22.59 36.61
C SER A 27 0.73 22.54 35.24
N ASN A 28 0.04 23.03 34.21
CA ASN A 28 0.56 23.04 32.87
C ASN A 28 1.80 23.93 32.74
N LEU A 29 2.82 23.49 32.02
CA LEU A 29 3.84 24.35 31.43
C LEU A 29 3.29 24.83 30.09
N GLN A 30 2.89 26.11 30.04
CA GLN A 30 2.26 26.69 28.85
C GLN A 30 3.28 27.56 28.09
N PHE A 31 3.31 27.33 26.78
CA PHE A 31 4.02 28.16 25.82
C PHE A 31 2.99 28.78 24.87
N ASP A 32 3.10 30.06 24.61
CA ASP A 32 2.26 30.75 23.62
C ASP A 32 2.65 30.32 22.18
N ASP A 33 1.80 30.64 21.21
CA ASP A 33 2.08 30.40 19.81
C ASP A 33 3.42 31.00 19.38
N ASN A 34 4.16 30.28 18.58
CA ASN A 34 5.49 30.57 18.08
C ASN A 34 6.60 30.60 19.16
N VAL A 35 6.29 30.32 20.43
CA VAL A 35 7.30 30.04 21.45
C VAL A 35 7.76 28.60 21.32
N GLN A 36 9.07 28.37 21.26
CA GLN A 36 9.67 27.08 20.96
C GLN A 36 10.33 26.48 22.21
N LEU A 37 10.07 25.18 22.45
CA LEU A 37 10.97 24.36 23.24
C LEU A 37 12.10 23.89 22.31
N GLN A 38 13.32 24.34 22.61
CA GLN A 38 14.52 24.06 21.83
C GLN A 38 15.39 23.05 22.56
N LEU A 39 15.80 22.00 21.89
CA LEU A 39 16.66 20.94 22.41
C LEU A 39 17.88 20.79 21.49
N GLY A 40 19.04 20.55 22.09
CA GLY A 40 20.33 20.53 21.39
C GLY A 40 21.03 21.88 21.42
N THR A 41 22.38 21.90 21.25
CA THR A 41 23.21 23.09 21.35
C THR A 41 22.87 24.12 20.27
N ASP A 42 22.55 23.66 19.08
CA ASP A 42 22.20 24.46 17.90
C ASP A 42 20.69 24.47 17.62
N SER A 43 19.86 24.19 18.64
CA SER A 43 18.42 24.12 18.54
C SER A 43 17.96 23.03 17.54
N ASP A 44 18.59 21.88 17.59
CA ASP A 44 18.43 20.78 16.63
C ASP A 44 16.99 20.24 16.55
N LEU A 45 16.32 20.13 17.70
CA LEU A 45 14.93 19.71 17.80
C LEU A 45 14.05 20.83 18.37
N LEU A 46 13.01 21.21 17.64
CA LEU A 46 12.03 22.22 18.04
C LEU A 46 10.65 21.60 18.26
N VAL A 47 10.00 22.00 19.37
CA VAL A 47 8.60 21.65 19.65
C VAL A 47 7.82 22.94 19.89
N TYR A 48 6.80 23.22 19.09
CA TYR A 48 6.02 24.46 19.21
C TYR A 48 4.66 24.34 18.48
N HIS A 49 3.80 25.33 18.72
CA HIS A 49 2.60 25.57 17.93
C HIS A 49 2.78 26.87 17.12
N ASP A 50 2.48 26.85 15.80
CA ASP A 50 2.71 28.00 14.92
C ASP A 50 1.48 28.91 14.73
N GLY A 51 0.47 28.76 15.59
CA GLY A 51 -0.85 29.42 15.48
C GLY A 51 -1.87 28.62 14.67
N SER A 52 -1.41 27.57 13.94
CA SER A 52 -2.27 26.71 13.12
C SER A 52 -1.99 25.22 13.34
N HIS A 53 -0.73 24.85 13.55
CA HIS A 53 -0.28 23.46 13.63
C HIS A 53 0.70 23.23 14.79
N ALA A 54 0.60 22.08 15.42
CA ALA A 54 1.66 21.57 16.29
C ALA A 54 2.84 21.11 15.44
N ARG A 55 4.04 21.56 15.79
CA ARG A 55 5.29 21.27 15.07
C ARG A 55 6.25 20.51 15.98
N LEU A 56 6.76 19.40 15.45
CA LEU A 56 7.94 18.72 15.97
C LEU A 56 8.93 18.70 14.81
N ARG A 57 10.01 19.46 14.91
CA ARG A 57 10.89 19.74 13.79
C ARG A 57 12.33 19.41 14.15
N GLU A 58 12.87 18.40 13.49
CA GLU A 58 14.29 18.04 13.50
C GLU A 58 15.02 18.80 12.39
N LEU A 59 16.16 19.43 12.73
CA LEU A 59 16.89 20.32 11.81
C LEU A 59 18.20 19.72 11.28
N THR A 60 18.82 18.77 11.99
CA THR A 60 20.21 18.37 11.74
C THR A 60 20.39 16.91 11.42
N GLY A 61 19.39 16.05 11.65
CA GLY A 61 19.54 14.60 11.55
C GLY A 61 18.28 13.88 11.15
N GLU A 62 17.96 12.86 11.91
CA GLU A 62 16.78 12.03 11.75
C GLU A 62 15.91 12.12 12.99
N PHE A 63 14.60 12.28 12.79
CA PHE A 63 13.67 12.15 13.91
C PHE A 63 13.41 10.66 14.17
N ARG A 64 13.74 10.20 15.38
CA ARG A 64 13.62 8.79 15.80
C ARG A 64 12.71 8.64 17.00
N ILE A 65 11.82 7.65 16.95
CA ILE A 65 11.12 7.10 18.11
C ILE A 65 11.74 5.75 18.44
N GLN A 66 12.30 5.63 19.65
CA GLN A 66 12.99 4.42 20.11
C GLN A 66 12.29 3.85 21.34
N THR A 67 12.23 2.54 21.46
CA THR A 67 11.38 1.86 22.45
C THR A 67 12.14 1.14 23.57
N THR A 68 13.46 1.07 23.50
CA THR A 68 14.28 0.38 24.51
C THR A 68 15.47 1.23 24.92
N SER A 69 16.06 0.93 26.09
CA SER A 69 17.30 1.58 26.56
C SER A 69 18.49 1.37 25.61
N GLY A 70 18.46 0.34 24.74
CA GLY A 70 19.45 0.09 23.70
C GLY A 70 19.18 0.83 22.37
N GLY A 71 18.15 1.69 22.31
CA GLY A 71 17.89 2.53 21.15
C GLY A 71 17.35 1.78 19.93
N VAL A 72 16.49 0.74 20.12
CA VAL A 72 15.82 0.07 18.99
C VAL A 72 14.77 1.00 18.40
N ASN A 73 14.87 1.26 17.11
CA ASN A 73 13.93 2.12 16.39
C ASN A 73 12.55 1.47 16.28
N ALA A 74 11.50 2.26 16.48
CA ALA A 74 10.12 1.97 16.11
C ALA A 74 9.69 2.79 14.88
N PHE A 75 10.17 4.03 14.80
CA PHE A 75 9.93 4.97 13.71
C PHE A 75 11.19 5.78 13.44
N VAL A 76 11.47 6.03 12.19
CA VAL A 76 12.53 6.97 11.75
C VAL A 76 11.97 7.83 10.61
N ALA A 77 12.12 9.13 10.71
CA ALA A 77 11.92 10.06 9.60
C ALA A 77 13.27 10.69 9.25
N LYS A 78 13.76 10.42 8.07
CA LYS A 78 15.03 10.93 7.56
C LYS A 78 14.82 12.27 6.86
N GLN A 79 15.78 13.13 6.97
CA GLN A 79 15.72 14.45 6.33
C GLN A 79 15.72 14.29 4.80
N ASN A 80 14.66 14.80 4.13
CA ASN A 80 14.48 14.72 2.66
C ASN A 80 14.57 13.30 2.07
N ALA A 81 14.23 12.30 2.86
CA ALA A 81 14.32 10.89 2.47
C ALA A 81 13.14 10.09 3.03
N GLU A 82 13.33 8.79 3.20
CA GLU A 82 12.29 7.87 3.59
C GLU A 82 11.81 8.05 5.04
N VAL A 83 10.55 7.66 5.26
CA VAL A 83 9.97 7.37 6.58
C VAL A 83 9.91 5.86 6.74
N GLU A 84 10.42 5.36 7.86
CA GLU A 84 10.54 3.93 8.14
C GLU A 84 9.78 3.54 9.40
N LEU A 85 9.06 2.41 9.34
CA LEU A 85 8.47 1.74 10.50
C LEU A 85 9.18 0.41 10.75
N PHE A 86 9.43 0.10 12.02
CA PHE A 86 10.23 -1.03 12.43
C PHE A 86 9.44 -2.03 13.28
N HIS A 87 9.84 -3.31 13.20
CA HIS A 87 9.48 -4.34 14.15
C HIS A 87 10.72 -5.14 14.52
N ALA A 88 11.03 -5.20 15.83
CA ALA A 88 12.19 -5.90 16.37
C ALA A 88 13.52 -5.53 15.65
N GLY A 89 13.70 -4.23 15.38
CA GLY A 89 14.92 -3.70 14.72
C GLY A 89 14.97 -3.87 13.21
N GLY A 90 14.01 -4.56 12.59
CA GLY A 90 13.91 -4.70 11.13
C GLY A 90 12.86 -3.77 10.54
N ILE A 91 13.17 -3.13 9.41
CA ILE A 91 12.23 -2.30 8.65
C ILE A 91 11.08 -3.17 8.13
N LYS A 92 9.83 -2.72 8.30
CA LYS A 92 8.61 -3.39 7.80
C LYS A 92 7.87 -2.57 6.77
N LEU A 93 7.96 -1.25 6.85
CA LEU A 93 7.40 -0.33 5.88
C LEU A 93 8.37 0.83 5.69
N ALA A 94 8.63 1.19 4.45
CA ALA A 94 9.43 2.37 4.11
C ALA A 94 8.78 3.14 2.95
N THR A 95 8.78 4.47 3.02
CA THR A 95 8.43 5.29 1.86
C THR A 95 9.61 5.35 0.90
N THR A 96 9.34 5.37 -0.40
CA THR A 96 10.34 5.48 -1.46
C THR A 96 9.99 6.63 -2.40
N ALA A 97 10.87 6.97 -3.32
CA ALA A 97 10.60 8.00 -4.33
C ALA A 97 9.37 7.69 -5.22
N THR A 98 8.99 6.43 -5.34
CA THR A 98 7.92 5.96 -6.24
C THR A 98 6.73 5.34 -5.52
N GLY A 99 6.81 5.16 -4.20
CA GLY A 99 5.71 4.52 -3.46
C GLY A 99 6.09 4.09 -2.04
N VAL A 100 5.69 2.89 -1.68
CA VAL A 100 5.90 2.29 -0.37
C VAL A 100 6.41 0.86 -0.52
N ASP A 101 7.50 0.54 0.19
CA ASP A 101 8.01 -0.82 0.31
C ASP A 101 7.48 -1.47 1.58
N ILE A 102 6.96 -2.70 1.46
CA ILE A 102 6.51 -3.54 2.56
C ILE A 102 7.40 -4.79 2.64
N THR A 103 8.14 -4.92 3.72
CA THR A 103 8.96 -6.10 3.98
C THR A 103 8.17 -7.14 4.78
N GLY A 104 7.66 -8.16 4.11
CA GLY A 104 6.84 -9.23 4.67
C GLY A 104 5.45 -9.31 4.03
N ASN A 105 4.44 -9.68 4.81
CA ASN A 105 3.08 -9.84 4.32
C ASN A 105 2.28 -8.56 4.49
N ALA A 106 1.48 -8.20 3.48
CA ALA A 106 0.39 -7.24 3.60
C ALA A 106 -0.93 -7.99 3.81
N VAL A 107 -1.65 -7.71 4.90
CA VAL A 107 -2.98 -8.26 5.17
C VAL A 107 -3.99 -7.13 5.01
N LEU A 108 -4.91 -7.30 4.07
CA LEU A 108 -5.99 -6.36 3.80
C LEU A 108 -7.30 -6.98 4.29
N THR A 109 -8.06 -6.26 5.10
CA THR A 109 -9.41 -6.68 5.56
C THR A 109 -10.53 -6.16 4.66
N GLY A 110 -10.18 -5.45 3.60
CA GLY A 110 -11.06 -4.87 2.59
C GLY A 110 -10.53 -5.12 1.19
N GLU A 111 -10.77 -4.19 0.31
CA GLU A 111 -10.42 -4.28 -1.10
C GLU A 111 -9.07 -3.61 -1.40
N LEU A 112 -8.34 -4.16 -2.37
CA LEU A 112 -7.24 -3.48 -3.02
C LEU A 112 -7.76 -2.82 -4.30
N ARG A 113 -7.82 -1.50 -4.33
CA ARG A 113 -8.27 -0.71 -5.47
C ARG A 113 -7.10 -0.02 -6.16
N GLY A 114 -7.06 -0.11 -7.47
CA GLY A 114 -6.04 0.52 -8.29
C GLY A 114 -6.61 1.57 -9.27
N PRO A 115 -5.76 2.22 -10.07
CA PRO A 115 -6.15 3.08 -11.18
C PRO A 115 -6.75 2.25 -12.33
N ALA A 116 -7.04 2.90 -13.47
CA ALA A 116 -7.56 2.24 -14.67
C ALA A 116 -6.70 1.07 -15.17
N SER A 117 -5.41 1.07 -14.88
CA SER A 117 -4.51 -0.07 -15.09
C SER A 117 -3.84 -0.44 -13.76
N PHE A 118 -4.06 -1.65 -13.30
CA PHE A 118 -3.47 -2.20 -12.08
C PHE A 118 -2.59 -3.40 -12.45
N VAL A 119 -1.30 -3.32 -12.16
CA VAL A 119 -0.32 -4.36 -12.51
C VAL A 119 0.08 -5.11 -11.24
N ILE A 120 0.04 -6.44 -11.30
CA ILE A 120 0.64 -7.33 -10.31
C ILE A 120 1.87 -7.97 -10.96
N ASP A 121 3.06 -7.55 -10.53
CA ASP A 121 4.33 -8.09 -11.00
C ASP A 121 5.05 -8.77 -9.82
N PRO A 122 5.05 -10.10 -9.74
CA PRO A 122 5.49 -10.82 -8.55
C PRO A 122 7.02 -10.89 -8.37
N HIS A 123 7.82 -10.47 -9.34
CA HIS A 123 9.28 -10.60 -9.27
C HIS A 123 10.02 -9.42 -9.89
N GLY A 124 9.98 -8.27 -9.22
CA GLY A 124 10.71 -7.08 -9.66
C GLY A 124 10.12 -6.45 -10.93
N ILE A 125 10.22 -5.15 -11.02
CA ILE A 125 9.60 -4.38 -12.11
C ILE A 125 10.21 -4.77 -13.46
N GLY A 126 9.37 -5.27 -14.35
CA GLY A 126 9.71 -5.43 -15.78
C GLY A 126 10.45 -6.70 -16.18
N ASN A 127 10.62 -7.69 -15.30
CA ASN A 127 11.28 -8.94 -15.67
C ASN A 127 10.31 -10.06 -16.10
N ASN A 128 8.99 -9.89 -15.87
CA ASN A 128 7.92 -10.82 -16.23
C ASN A 128 8.13 -12.26 -15.74
N THR A 129 8.76 -12.43 -14.58
CA THR A 129 8.97 -13.73 -13.91
C THR A 129 8.21 -13.77 -12.58
N GLY A 130 8.18 -14.94 -11.94
CA GLY A 130 7.47 -15.16 -10.70
C GLY A 130 6.07 -15.71 -10.92
N GLU A 131 5.32 -15.91 -9.85
CA GLU A 131 4.03 -16.59 -9.86
C GLU A 131 3.01 -15.80 -9.03
N VAL A 132 1.79 -15.69 -9.53
CA VAL A 132 0.62 -15.22 -8.78
C VAL A 132 -0.26 -16.42 -8.48
N VAL A 133 -0.38 -16.79 -7.20
CA VAL A 133 -1.22 -17.91 -6.75
C VAL A 133 -2.50 -17.37 -6.13
N ILE A 134 -3.64 -17.74 -6.69
CA ILE A 134 -4.97 -17.45 -6.15
C ILE A 134 -5.51 -18.74 -5.53
N LYS A 135 -5.61 -18.77 -4.18
CA LYS A 135 -6.05 -19.96 -3.44
C LYS A 135 -7.57 -20.09 -3.29
N GLY A 136 -8.32 -19.09 -3.68
CA GLY A 136 -9.78 -19.07 -3.70
C GLY A 136 -10.29 -18.96 -5.12
N ASP A 137 -11.56 -18.63 -5.28
CA ASP A 137 -12.17 -18.42 -6.57
C ASP A 137 -11.68 -17.13 -7.23
N LEU A 138 -11.53 -17.13 -8.54
CA LEU A 138 -11.26 -15.96 -9.35
C LEU A 138 -12.49 -15.64 -10.20
N THR A 139 -13.10 -14.48 -9.95
CA THR A 139 -14.15 -13.92 -10.81
C THR A 139 -13.58 -12.73 -11.59
N VAL A 140 -13.70 -12.75 -12.91
CA VAL A 140 -13.31 -11.65 -13.78
C VAL A 140 -14.56 -11.05 -14.41
N GLU A 141 -14.92 -9.84 -13.96
CA GLU A 141 -16.09 -9.10 -14.43
C GLU A 141 -15.65 -8.05 -15.46
N GLY A 142 -15.63 -8.41 -16.71
CA GLY A 142 -15.21 -7.52 -17.79
C GLY A 142 -15.68 -8.01 -19.14
N THR A 143 -15.46 -7.21 -20.17
CA THR A 143 -15.84 -7.56 -21.55
C THR A 143 -14.82 -8.45 -22.25
N THR A 144 -13.57 -8.46 -21.78
CA THR A 144 -12.47 -9.21 -22.41
C THR A 144 -11.49 -9.70 -21.37
N THR A 145 -11.16 -10.99 -21.43
CA THR A 145 -10.03 -11.58 -20.70
C THR A 145 -9.02 -12.09 -21.73
N THR A 146 -7.77 -11.63 -21.63
CA THR A 146 -6.68 -12.07 -22.49
C THR A 146 -5.67 -12.86 -21.66
N VAL A 147 -5.36 -14.08 -22.10
CA VAL A 147 -4.32 -14.93 -21.49
C VAL A 147 -3.18 -15.05 -22.51
N ASN A 148 -2.05 -14.37 -22.23
CA ASN A 148 -0.84 -14.42 -23.04
C ASN A 148 0.13 -15.44 -22.44
N SER A 149 -0.07 -16.71 -22.69
CA SER A 149 0.80 -17.78 -22.24
C SER A 149 1.06 -18.77 -23.39
N THR A 150 2.15 -19.53 -23.30
CA THR A 150 2.46 -20.59 -24.28
C THR A 150 1.61 -21.84 -24.04
N THR A 151 1.09 -22.02 -22.83
CA THR A 151 0.29 -23.17 -22.44
C THR A 151 -0.82 -22.72 -21.47
N LEU A 152 -2.03 -23.19 -21.68
CA LEU A 152 -3.15 -23.08 -20.75
C LEU A 152 -3.57 -24.50 -20.35
N ASP A 153 -3.24 -24.90 -19.11
CA ASP A 153 -3.61 -26.20 -18.56
C ASP A 153 -4.90 -26.07 -17.73
N ILE A 154 -5.89 -26.89 -18.05
CA ILE A 154 -7.17 -26.94 -17.35
C ILE A 154 -7.36 -28.34 -16.80
N VAL A 155 -7.43 -28.48 -15.47
CA VAL A 155 -7.63 -29.77 -14.78
C VAL A 155 -9.10 -30.19 -14.79
N ASP A 156 -10.03 -29.23 -14.93
CA ASP A 156 -11.47 -29.52 -14.95
C ASP A 156 -11.89 -30.31 -16.16
N LYS A 157 -12.92 -31.13 -15.98
CA LYS A 157 -13.48 -31.96 -17.05
C LYS A 157 -14.27 -31.19 -18.11
N ASN A 158 -14.77 -30.01 -17.75
CA ASN A 158 -15.63 -29.20 -18.62
C ASN A 158 -15.19 -27.74 -18.64
N ILE A 159 -15.30 -27.12 -19.80
CA ILE A 159 -15.29 -25.69 -20.03
C ILE A 159 -16.71 -25.32 -20.47
N THR A 160 -17.38 -24.46 -19.68
CA THR A 160 -18.71 -23.96 -20.06
C THR A 160 -18.57 -22.63 -20.78
N LEU A 161 -19.07 -22.53 -21.98
CA LEU A 161 -19.15 -21.31 -22.78
C LEU A 161 -20.58 -20.80 -22.76
N ASN A 162 -20.77 -19.49 -22.91
CA ASN A 162 -22.09 -18.85 -22.90
C ASN A 162 -22.85 -19.14 -21.59
N HIS A 163 -22.19 -18.98 -20.43
CA HIS A 163 -22.76 -19.17 -19.10
C HIS A 163 -23.08 -17.83 -18.45
N GLY A 164 -24.32 -17.39 -18.54
CA GLY A 164 -24.77 -16.14 -17.95
C GLY A 164 -26.24 -16.19 -17.51
N SER A 165 -26.64 -15.28 -16.64
CA SER A 165 -28.04 -15.16 -16.23
C SER A 165 -28.85 -14.54 -17.38
N GLY A 166 -29.80 -15.30 -17.96
CA GLY A 166 -30.63 -14.87 -19.08
C GLY A 166 -30.14 -15.37 -20.43
N ASP A 167 -29.19 -16.32 -20.47
CA ASP A 167 -28.78 -16.99 -21.68
C ASP A 167 -29.95 -17.76 -22.32
N THR A 168 -29.96 -17.75 -23.63
CA THR A 168 -30.97 -18.43 -24.47
C THR A 168 -30.25 -19.27 -25.52
N SER A 169 -30.99 -20.16 -26.19
CA SER A 169 -30.44 -20.86 -27.35
C SER A 169 -29.91 -19.89 -28.42
N ALA A 170 -30.55 -18.76 -28.61
CA ALA A 170 -30.09 -17.74 -29.56
C ALA A 170 -28.77 -17.09 -29.16
N SER A 171 -28.53 -16.90 -27.88
CA SER A 171 -27.25 -16.33 -27.39
C SER A 171 -26.09 -17.34 -27.48
N ALA A 172 -26.40 -18.64 -27.53
CA ALA A 172 -25.40 -19.70 -27.69
C ALA A 172 -24.96 -19.89 -29.15
N ASP A 173 -25.69 -19.30 -30.10
CA ASP A 173 -25.33 -19.44 -31.53
C ASP A 173 -23.97 -18.78 -31.80
N GLY A 174 -23.05 -19.54 -32.39
CA GLY A 174 -21.70 -19.10 -32.64
C GLY A 174 -20.74 -19.23 -31.44
N ALA A 175 -21.18 -19.71 -30.29
CA ALA A 175 -20.27 -20.00 -29.17
C ALA A 175 -19.34 -21.17 -29.52
N GLY A 176 -18.05 -21.05 -29.20
CA GLY A 176 -17.10 -22.11 -29.51
C GLY A 176 -15.65 -21.67 -29.41
N LEU A 177 -14.83 -22.34 -30.22
CA LEU A 177 -13.38 -22.13 -30.27
C LEU A 177 -12.96 -21.60 -31.63
N THR A 178 -12.05 -20.65 -31.67
CA THR A 178 -11.40 -20.16 -32.88
C THR A 178 -9.90 -20.37 -32.78
N ILE A 179 -9.31 -21.02 -33.76
CA ILE A 179 -7.87 -21.17 -33.92
C ILE A 179 -7.46 -20.20 -35.01
N GLN A 180 -6.70 -19.19 -34.65
CA GLN A 180 -6.18 -18.21 -35.61
C GLN A 180 -5.03 -18.85 -36.39
N ASP A 181 -5.24 -19.10 -37.70
CA ASP A 181 -4.21 -19.70 -38.57
C ASP A 181 -3.20 -18.63 -39.05
N ALA A 182 -3.69 -17.44 -39.35
CA ALA A 182 -2.86 -16.33 -39.82
C ALA A 182 -3.47 -14.99 -39.38
N VAL A 183 -2.86 -13.89 -39.81
CA VAL A 183 -3.38 -12.53 -39.55
C VAL A 183 -4.74 -12.30 -40.24
N SER A 184 -5.10 -13.09 -41.22
CA SER A 184 -6.37 -12.99 -41.97
C SER A 184 -7.43 -13.93 -41.36
N SER A 185 -8.52 -13.38 -40.83
CA SER A 185 -9.62 -14.13 -40.24
C SER A 185 -10.33 -15.09 -41.25
N GLY A 186 -10.11 -14.96 -42.54
CA GLY A 186 -10.69 -15.87 -43.55
C GLY A 186 -10.09 -17.29 -43.54
N ASN A 187 -8.94 -17.47 -42.88
CA ASN A 187 -8.24 -18.75 -42.77
C ASN A 187 -8.38 -19.41 -41.39
N ASP A 188 -9.04 -18.76 -40.46
CA ASP A 188 -9.18 -19.27 -39.10
C ASP A 188 -9.99 -20.58 -39.08
N ALA A 189 -9.51 -21.54 -38.31
CA ALA A 189 -10.27 -22.77 -38.05
C ALA A 189 -11.21 -22.56 -36.85
N THR A 190 -12.46 -22.95 -36.97
CA THR A 190 -13.47 -22.79 -35.93
C THR A 190 -14.21 -24.05 -35.59
N ILE A 191 -14.60 -24.20 -34.32
CA ILE A 191 -15.54 -25.18 -33.79
C ILE A 191 -16.64 -24.41 -33.10
N LEU A 192 -17.79 -24.21 -33.78
CA LEU A 192 -18.84 -23.34 -33.27
C LEU A 192 -20.14 -24.10 -33.09
N TRP A 193 -20.89 -23.83 -32.03
CA TRP A 193 -22.25 -24.31 -31.83
C TRP A 193 -23.20 -23.60 -32.78
N THR A 194 -24.11 -24.34 -33.40
CA THR A 194 -25.15 -23.80 -34.25
C THR A 194 -26.51 -24.23 -33.74
N THR A 195 -27.32 -23.27 -33.32
CA THR A 195 -28.62 -23.55 -32.68
C THR A 195 -29.71 -23.94 -33.65
N SER A 196 -29.61 -23.57 -34.94
CA SER A 196 -30.61 -23.93 -35.95
C SER A 196 -30.71 -25.45 -36.25
N ASN A 197 -29.67 -26.19 -35.90
CA ASN A 197 -29.62 -27.65 -36.16
C ASN A 197 -28.97 -28.45 -35.04
N ASP A 198 -28.80 -27.81 -33.84
CA ASP A 198 -28.31 -28.43 -32.60
C ASP A 198 -27.01 -29.23 -32.77
N ARG A 199 -26.00 -28.64 -33.41
CA ARG A 199 -24.72 -29.30 -33.67
C ARG A 199 -23.53 -28.37 -33.67
N PHE A 200 -22.35 -28.96 -33.48
CA PHE A 200 -21.09 -28.27 -33.76
C PHE A 200 -20.80 -28.26 -35.27
N ASN A 201 -20.41 -27.08 -35.76
CA ASN A 201 -19.90 -26.89 -37.10
C ASN A 201 -18.40 -26.66 -37.05
N PHE A 202 -17.67 -27.38 -37.89
CA PHE A 202 -16.24 -27.21 -38.14
C PHE A 202 -16.07 -26.45 -39.45
N SER A 203 -15.23 -25.40 -39.44
CA SER A 203 -14.96 -24.64 -40.67
C SER A 203 -14.06 -25.39 -41.66
N HIS A 204 -13.30 -26.39 -41.19
CA HIS A 204 -12.41 -27.22 -41.99
C HIS A 204 -12.80 -28.72 -41.86
N PRO A 205 -12.46 -29.56 -42.85
CA PRO A 205 -12.72 -31.02 -42.79
C PRO A 205 -12.08 -31.64 -41.54
N VAL A 206 -12.80 -32.57 -40.92
CA VAL A 206 -12.37 -33.37 -39.74
C VAL A 206 -12.26 -34.82 -40.15
#